data_21e2f8b332ab3212d243fceca0a0f442
#
_entry.id   21e2f8b332ab3212d243fceca0a0f442
#
_cell.length_a   1.000
_cell.length_b   1.000
_cell.length_c   1.000
_cell.angle_alpha   90.00
_cell.angle_beta   90.00
_cell.angle_gamma   90.00
#
_symmetry.space_group_name_H-M   'P 1'
#
loop_
_entity.id
_entity.type
_entity.pdbx_description
1 polymer ?
#
loop_
_entity_poly.entity_id
_entity_poly.type
_entity_poly.pdbx_seq_one_letter_code
_entity_poly.pdbx_strand_id
1 'polypeptide(L)'
;MSVESIVKAQFEAYNAHDIDGFISCFSDEFKGYRMPTETPSTIGKASLREFYVNNRFNNPQLRAKLISRTVLGNKVFDHELIYGLSPNPLESVAVFEVKNERITTSWFYFP
;
A
#
# COMPACT_ATOMS: atom_id res chain seq x y z
N MET A 1 -2.60 17.45 -7.29
CA MET A 1 -1.48 16.54 -6.96
C MET A 1 -1.37 15.50 -8.06
N SER A 2 -0.16 15.05 -8.32
CA SER A 2 0.03 14.00 -9.33
C SER A 2 -0.33 12.62 -8.76
N VAL A 3 -0.58 11.66 -9.64
CA VAL A 3 -0.83 10.28 -9.26
C VAL A 3 0.33 9.73 -8.43
N GLU A 4 1.56 10.01 -8.88
CA GLU A 4 2.75 9.56 -8.17
C GLU A 4 2.86 10.16 -6.77
N SER A 5 2.52 11.44 -6.59
CA SER A 5 2.65 12.09 -5.29
C SER A 5 1.72 11.49 -4.23
N ILE A 6 0.56 10.99 -4.62
CA ILE A 6 -0.36 10.32 -3.70
C ILE A 6 0.27 9.00 -3.20
N VAL A 7 0.82 8.22 -4.11
CA VAL A 7 1.47 6.95 -3.75
C VAL A 7 2.74 7.18 -2.95
N LYS A 8 3.50 8.24 -3.29
CA LYS A 8 4.68 8.63 -2.52
C LYS A 8 4.31 9.00 -1.09
N ALA A 9 3.23 9.76 -0.90
CA ALA A 9 2.76 10.14 0.43
C ALA A 9 2.34 8.90 1.23
N GLN A 10 1.66 7.95 0.59
CA GLN A 10 1.30 6.68 1.20
C GLN A 10 2.54 5.91 1.65
N PHE A 11 3.54 5.82 0.79
CA PHE A 11 4.80 5.13 1.09
C PHE A 11 5.53 5.76 2.28
N GLU A 12 5.61 7.09 2.32
CA GLU A 12 6.25 7.80 3.43
C GLU A 12 5.51 7.60 4.75
N ALA A 13 4.17 7.65 4.71
CA ALA A 13 3.36 7.42 5.91
C ALA A 13 3.50 5.96 6.39
N TYR A 14 3.58 5.00 5.47
CA TYR A 14 3.81 3.60 5.81
C TYR A 14 5.11 3.46 6.61
N ASN A 15 6.20 4.02 6.11
CA ASN A 15 7.51 3.93 6.77
C ASN A 15 7.57 4.73 8.08
N ALA A 16 6.77 5.77 8.22
CA ALA A 16 6.66 6.53 9.46
C ALA A 16 5.72 5.88 10.48
N HIS A 17 5.02 4.80 10.10
CA HIS A 17 3.98 4.15 10.88
C HIS A 17 2.88 5.15 11.27
N ASP A 18 2.61 6.10 10.37
CA ASP A 18 1.61 7.15 10.55
C ASP A 18 0.28 6.66 9.98
N ILE A 19 -0.55 6.08 10.84
CA ILE A 19 -1.82 5.48 10.38
C ILE A 19 -2.76 6.53 9.78
N ASP A 20 -2.85 7.71 10.38
CA ASP A 20 -3.77 8.74 9.88
C ASP A 20 -3.31 9.28 8.53
N GLY A 21 -2.01 9.55 8.38
CA GLY A 21 -1.42 9.98 7.11
C GLY A 21 -1.56 8.91 6.03
N PHE A 22 -1.32 7.66 6.41
CA PHE A 22 -1.44 6.53 5.50
C PHE A 22 -2.89 6.40 4.98
N ILE A 23 -3.86 6.34 5.88
CA ILE A 23 -5.27 6.16 5.54
C ILE A 23 -5.80 7.31 4.70
N SER A 24 -5.30 8.53 4.94
CA SER A 24 -5.76 9.71 4.20
C SER A 24 -5.49 9.62 2.69
N CYS A 25 -4.58 8.75 2.28
CA CYS A 25 -4.26 8.56 0.86
C CYS A 25 -5.26 7.67 0.11
N PHE A 26 -6.17 7.02 0.84
CA PHE A 26 -7.08 6.02 0.27
C PHE A 26 -8.51 6.53 0.19
N SER A 27 -9.28 6.01 -0.76
CA SER A 27 -10.70 6.33 -0.88
C SER A 27 -11.52 5.56 0.15
N ASP A 28 -12.72 6.08 0.47
CA ASP A 28 -13.63 5.41 1.41
C ASP A 28 -14.03 4.02 0.92
N GLU A 29 -14.10 3.83 -0.40
CA GLU A 29 -14.53 2.58 -1.04
C GLU A 29 -13.36 1.73 -1.53
N PHE A 30 -12.18 1.95 -0.96
CA PHE A 30 -10.97 1.23 -1.34
C PHE A 30 -11.16 -0.28 -1.36
N LYS A 31 -10.54 -0.95 -2.35
CA LYS A 31 -10.45 -2.41 -2.41
C LYS A 31 -9.01 -2.83 -2.64
N GLY A 32 -8.55 -3.76 -1.82
CA GLY A 32 -7.20 -4.33 -1.96
C GLY A 32 -7.27 -5.81 -2.29
N TYR A 33 -6.38 -6.24 -3.18
CA TYR A 33 -6.33 -7.63 -3.66
C TYR A 33 -4.94 -8.21 -3.44
N ARG A 34 -4.89 -9.48 -3.01
CA ARG A 34 -3.66 -10.27 -3.01
C ARG A 34 -3.75 -11.22 -4.20
N MET A 35 -2.98 -10.90 -5.24
CA MET A 35 -3.07 -11.67 -6.49
C MET A 35 -2.47 -13.08 -6.33
N PRO A 36 -3.00 -14.07 -7.03
CA PRO A 36 -3.98 -13.99 -8.11
C PRO A 36 -5.45 -14.07 -7.67
N THR A 37 -5.75 -13.88 -6.40
CA THR A 37 -7.11 -13.97 -5.87
C THR A 37 -7.99 -12.87 -6.47
N GLU A 38 -9.19 -13.24 -6.95
CA GLU A 38 -10.13 -12.30 -7.55
C GLU A 38 -11.03 -11.64 -6.51
N THR A 39 -11.09 -12.19 -5.29
CA THR A 39 -11.87 -11.63 -4.19
C THR A 39 -11.02 -10.65 -3.42
N PRO A 40 -11.51 -9.43 -3.13
CA PRO A 40 -10.75 -8.46 -2.36
C PRO A 40 -10.41 -9.01 -0.97
N SER A 41 -9.16 -8.80 -0.54
CA SER A 41 -8.74 -9.13 0.82
C SER A 41 -9.07 -8.01 1.80
N THR A 42 -9.26 -6.79 1.29
CA THR A 42 -9.60 -5.61 2.08
C THR A 42 -10.66 -4.82 1.33
N ILE A 43 -11.74 -4.45 2.01
CA ILE A 43 -12.80 -3.62 1.44
C ILE A 43 -13.06 -2.47 2.40
N GLY A 44 -12.89 -1.25 1.91
CA GLY A 44 -13.19 -0.04 2.64
C GLY A 44 -12.06 0.45 3.53
N LYS A 45 -12.12 1.73 3.83
CA LYS A 45 -11.10 2.46 4.57
C LYS A 45 -11.02 2.01 6.03
N ALA A 46 -12.16 1.68 6.64
CA ALA A 46 -12.20 1.22 8.02
C ALA A 46 -11.49 -0.13 8.19
N SER A 47 -11.73 -1.06 7.28
CA SER A 47 -11.07 -2.38 7.31
C SER A 47 -9.58 -2.26 7.05
N LEU A 48 -9.19 -1.34 6.16
CA LEU A 48 -7.79 -1.08 5.87
C LEU A 48 -7.08 -0.56 7.12
N ARG A 49 -7.69 0.41 7.81
CA ARG A 49 -7.15 0.97 9.05
C ARG A 49 -6.96 -0.10 10.11
N GLU A 50 -7.98 -0.89 10.35
CA GLU A 50 -7.95 -1.96 11.35
C GLU A 50 -6.82 -2.96 11.06
N PHE A 51 -6.69 -3.37 9.81
CA PHE A 51 -5.64 -4.32 9.42
C PHE A 51 -4.25 -3.76 9.70
N TYR A 52 -3.99 -2.52 9.27
CA TYR A 52 -2.66 -1.93 9.40
C TYR A 52 -2.31 -1.59 10.85
N VAL A 53 -3.28 -1.12 11.65
CA VAL A 53 -3.05 -0.86 13.08
C VAL A 53 -2.69 -2.15 13.81
N ASN A 54 -3.42 -3.23 13.53
CA ASN A 54 -3.28 -4.47 14.31
C ASN A 54 -2.20 -5.42 13.78
N ASN A 55 -1.81 -5.30 12.50
CA ASN A 55 -0.94 -6.30 11.87
C ASN A 55 0.29 -5.73 11.19
N ARG A 56 0.47 -4.42 11.17
CA ARG A 56 1.61 -3.79 10.49
C ARG A 56 2.24 -2.69 11.33
N PHE A 57 1.49 -1.63 11.63
CA PHE A 57 2.05 -0.44 12.29
C PHE A 57 2.29 -0.63 13.78
N ASN A 58 1.83 -1.72 14.35
CA ASN A 58 2.19 -2.15 15.70
C ASN A 58 3.57 -2.81 15.75
N ASN A 59 4.23 -2.99 14.61
CA ASN A 59 5.55 -3.61 14.52
C ASN A 59 6.61 -2.52 14.30
N PRO A 60 7.46 -2.22 15.30
CA PRO A 60 8.44 -1.14 15.18
C PRO A 60 9.53 -1.40 14.13
N GLN A 61 9.68 -2.65 13.67
CA GLN A 61 10.69 -3.02 12.69
C GLN A 61 10.17 -3.00 11.26
N LEU A 62 8.89 -2.72 11.07
CA LEU A 62 8.29 -2.65 9.74
C LEU A 62 8.89 -1.51 8.93
N ARG A 63 9.40 -1.82 7.73
CA ARG A 63 9.93 -0.83 6.81
C ARG A 63 9.87 -1.36 5.40
N ALA A 64 9.47 -0.52 4.44
CA ALA A 64 9.52 -0.84 3.03
C ALA A 64 10.67 -0.10 2.36
N LYS A 65 11.37 -0.79 1.46
CA LYS A 65 12.39 -0.19 0.60
C LYS A 65 11.88 -0.24 -0.83
N LEU A 66 11.82 0.93 -1.46
CA LEU A 66 11.41 1.03 -2.86
C LEU A 66 12.60 0.68 -3.76
N ILE A 67 12.45 -0.36 -4.58
CA ILE A 67 13.46 -0.75 -5.55
C ILE A 67 13.28 0.07 -6.83
N SER A 68 12.05 0.14 -7.33
CA SER A 68 11.74 0.90 -8.53
C SER A 68 10.26 1.27 -8.55
N ARG A 69 9.94 2.32 -9.29
CA ARG A 69 8.57 2.80 -9.47
C ARG A 69 8.33 3.10 -10.94
N THR A 70 7.19 2.65 -11.45
CA THR A 70 6.75 2.94 -12.81
C THR A 70 5.37 3.56 -12.73
N VAL A 71 5.15 4.66 -13.44
CA VAL A 71 3.85 5.33 -13.51
C VAL A 71 3.29 5.13 -14.90
N LEU A 72 2.06 4.63 -14.98
CA LEU A 72 1.36 4.43 -16.24
C LEU A 72 -0.07 4.95 -16.10
N GLY A 73 -0.35 6.12 -16.67
CA GLY A 73 -1.67 6.74 -16.54
C GLY A 73 -2.00 7.03 -15.09
N ASN A 74 -3.10 6.49 -14.60
CA ASN A 74 -3.51 6.63 -13.20
C ASN A 74 -3.06 5.47 -12.30
N LYS A 75 -2.09 4.68 -12.76
CA LYS A 75 -1.57 3.54 -12.01
C LYS A 75 -0.10 3.74 -11.69
N VAL A 76 0.30 3.27 -10.50
CA VAL A 76 1.69 3.28 -10.04
C VAL A 76 2.07 1.86 -9.66
N PHE A 77 3.22 1.41 -10.16
CA PHE A 77 3.75 0.06 -9.92
C PHE A 77 5.00 0.22 -9.06
N ASP A 78 4.94 -0.21 -7.81
CA ASP A 78 6.05 -0.14 -6.86
C ASP A 78 6.63 -1.52 -6.63
N HIS A 79 7.88 -1.71 -7.04
CA HIS A 79 8.64 -2.92 -6.71
C HIS A 79 9.35 -2.67 -5.39
N GLU A 80 9.06 -3.48 -4.38
CA GLU A 80 9.44 -3.21 -3.00
C GLU A 80 10.03 -4.43 -2.30
N LEU A 81 10.87 -4.16 -1.28
CA LEU A 81 11.23 -5.13 -0.25
C LEU A 81 10.62 -4.68 1.06
N ILE A 82 9.97 -5.59 1.79
CA ILE A 82 9.34 -5.29 3.06
C ILE A 82 10.11 -6.02 4.17
N TYR A 83 10.62 -5.25 5.11
CA TYR A 83 11.40 -5.73 6.25
C TYR A 83 10.52 -5.75 7.51
N GLY A 84 10.82 -6.68 8.41
CA GLY A 84 10.19 -6.76 9.73
C GLY A 84 9.06 -7.75 9.85
N LEU A 85 8.58 -8.33 8.75
CA LEU A 85 7.48 -9.30 8.77
C LEU A 85 7.97 -10.76 8.82
N SER A 86 9.21 -11.00 8.43
CA SER A 86 9.80 -12.34 8.41
C SER A 86 11.31 -12.19 8.55
N PRO A 87 12.05 -13.30 8.81
CA PRO A 87 13.52 -13.23 8.93
C PRO A 87 14.20 -12.66 7.69
N ASN A 88 13.67 -12.98 6.51
CA ASN A 88 14.15 -12.40 5.24
C ASN A 88 13.15 -11.39 4.73
N PRO A 89 13.60 -10.33 4.03
CA PRO A 89 12.65 -9.37 3.47
C PRO A 89 11.72 -10.03 2.46
N LEU A 90 10.46 -9.56 2.45
CA LEU A 90 9.47 -10.02 1.47
C LEU A 90 9.56 -9.13 0.24
N GLU A 91 9.69 -9.76 -0.92
CA GLU A 91 9.64 -9.04 -2.18
C GLU A 91 8.20 -8.96 -2.68
N SER A 92 7.80 -7.79 -3.16
CA SER A 92 6.45 -7.62 -3.71
C SER A 92 6.44 -6.56 -4.80
N VAL A 93 5.43 -6.63 -5.66
CA VAL A 93 5.05 -5.53 -6.54
C VAL A 93 3.65 -5.09 -6.14
N ALA A 94 3.53 -3.84 -5.72
CA ALA A 94 2.25 -3.24 -5.39
C ALA A 94 1.81 -2.35 -6.55
N VAL A 95 0.59 -2.58 -7.04
CA VAL A 95 -0.01 -1.75 -8.08
C VAL A 95 -1.11 -0.93 -7.42
N PHE A 96 -1.04 0.39 -7.61
CA PHE A 96 -2.03 1.32 -7.05
C PHE A 96 -2.76 2.03 -8.18
N GLU A 97 -4.08 2.07 -8.10
CA GLU A 97 -4.89 2.88 -8.99
C GLU A 97 -5.37 4.11 -8.23
N VAL A 98 -5.15 5.30 -8.80
CA VAL A 98 -5.49 6.58 -8.17
C VAL A 98 -6.57 7.27 -8.99
N LYS A 99 -7.66 7.66 -8.32
CA LYS A 99 -8.74 8.45 -8.90
C LYS A 99 -9.15 9.53 -7.90
N ASN A 100 -9.37 10.74 -8.38
CA ASN A 100 -9.79 11.87 -7.54
C ASN A 100 -8.85 12.07 -6.34
N GLU A 101 -7.54 11.96 -6.59
CA GLU A 101 -6.49 12.18 -5.60
C GLU A 101 -6.53 11.19 -4.43
N ARG A 102 -7.08 10.00 -4.65
CA ARG A 102 -7.11 8.93 -3.64
C ARG A 102 -6.81 7.58 -4.30
N ILE A 103 -6.17 6.70 -3.56
CA ILE A 103 -5.95 5.33 -3.99
C ILE A 103 -7.28 4.59 -3.86
N THR A 104 -7.81 4.12 -4.99
CA THR A 104 -9.10 3.44 -5.02
C THR A 104 -8.97 1.93 -5.00
N THR A 105 -7.84 1.42 -5.52
CA THR A 105 -7.61 -0.02 -5.63
C THR A 105 -6.13 -0.29 -5.52
N SER A 106 -5.77 -1.42 -4.90
CA SER A 106 -4.40 -1.92 -4.94
C SER A 106 -4.40 -3.41 -5.25
N TRP A 107 -3.35 -3.85 -5.96
CA TRP A 107 -3.11 -5.25 -6.27
C TRP A 107 -1.69 -5.57 -5.83
N PHE A 108 -1.55 -6.60 -4.97
CA PHE A 108 -0.25 -7.01 -4.46
C PHE A 108 0.14 -8.35 -5.09
N TYR A 109 1.34 -8.39 -5.67
CA TYR A 109 1.92 -9.58 -6.28
C TYR A 109 3.13 -10.02 -5.47
N PHE A 110 3.22 -11.34 -5.22
CA PHE A 110 4.35 -11.95 -4.51
C PHE A 110 4.95 -13.05 -5.38
N PRO A 111 6.26 -13.33 -5.23
CA PRO A 111 6.91 -14.40 -6.01
C PRO A 111 6.27 -15.76 -5.78
#